data_e08cac0b88b79d7116707a418eff98dc
#
_entry.id   e08cac0b88b79d7116707a418eff98dc
#
_cell.length_a   1.000
_cell.length_b   1.000
_cell.length_c   1.000
_cell.angle_alpha   90.00
_cell.angle_beta   90.00
_cell.angle_gamma   90.00
#
_symmetry.space_group_name_H-M   'P 1'
#
loop_
_entity.id
_entity.type
_entity.pdbx_description
1 polymer ?
#
loop_
_entity_poly.entity_id
_entity_poly.type
_entity_poly.pdbx_seq_one_letter_code
_entity_poly.pdbx_strand_id
1 'polypeptide(L)'
;MEIRIVTDKTEKQQIARSVLETLRQWFEVEEAREDYIVKSADFLFFAAFDKDRPVGFLCLKETGKDTMELCLMGVLKEYHRKGIGRMLVEKAKKETADMGYSFLQVKTVQMGIYEDYDETNRFYRSLGFKAFEVFPLLWDEKNPCQVYVMSLK
;
A
#
# COMPACT_ATOMS: atom_id res chain seq x y z
N MET A 1 -8.39 -17.35 -4.76
CA MET A 1 -7.93 -15.96 -4.57
C MET A 1 -7.35 -15.45 -5.89
N GLU A 2 -7.81 -14.32 -6.34
CA GLU A 2 -7.39 -13.74 -7.62
C GLU A 2 -6.99 -12.28 -7.44
N ILE A 3 -5.87 -11.88 -8.06
CA ILE A 3 -5.45 -10.48 -8.08
C ILE A 3 -5.79 -9.91 -9.45
N ARG A 4 -6.52 -8.81 -9.48
CA ARG A 4 -6.92 -8.12 -10.72
C ARG A 4 -6.43 -6.68 -10.71
N ILE A 5 -6.11 -6.16 -11.89
CA ILE A 5 -5.88 -4.73 -12.09
C ILE A 5 -7.24 -4.10 -12.33
N VAL A 6 -7.60 -3.11 -11.52
CA VAL A 6 -8.88 -2.42 -11.62
C VAL A 6 -8.66 -1.08 -12.31
N THR A 7 -9.41 -0.81 -13.37
CA THR A 7 -9.24 0.40 -14.17
C THR A 7 -10.42 1.38 -14.05
N ASP A 8 -11.60 0.91 -13.68
CA ASP A 8 -12.77 1.77 -13.51
C ASP A 8 -12.66 2.60 -12.23
N LYS A 9 -12.75 3.91 -12.36
CA LYS A 9 -12.58 4.84 -11.23
C LYS A 9 -13.58 4.62 -10.10
N THR A 10 -14.83 4.37 -10.46
CA THR A 10 -15.89 4.12 -9.47
C THR A 10 -15.63 2.83 -8.73
N GLU A 11 -15.24 1.77 -9.43
CA GLU A 11 -14.93 0.49 -8.82
C GLU A 11 -13.75 0.60 -7.88
N LYS A 12 -12.69 1.33 -8.27
CA LYS A 12 -11.53 1.58 -7.39
C LYS A 12 -11.98 2.20 -6.05
N GLN A 13 -12.80 3.24 -6.12
CA GLN A 13 -13.29 3.94 -4.93
C GLN A 13 -14.18 3.06 -4.07
N GLN A 14 -15.03 2.25 -4.69
CA GLN A 14 -15.89 1.32 -3.97
C GLN A 14 -15.07 0.27 -3.20
N ILE A 15 -14.06 -0.30 -3.85
CA ILE A 15 -13.18 -1.29 -3.22
C ILE A 15 -12.40 -0.65 -2.09
N ALA A 16 -11.77 0.51 -2.32
CA ALA A 16 -11.02 1.21 -1.30
C ALA A 16 -11.90 1.51 -0.09
N ARG A 17 -13.10 2.00 -0.31
CA ARG A 17 -14.05 2.32 0.77
C ARG A 17 -14.41 1.07 1.57
N SER A 18 -14.75 -0.01 0.88
CA SER A 18 -15.19 -1.25 1.55
C SER A 18 -14.10 -1.84 2.45
N VAL A 19 -12.83 -1.64 2.10
CA VAL A 19 -11.71 -2.13 2.89
C VAL A 19 -11.32 -1.13 3.99
N LEU A 20 -11.11 0.14 3.63
CA LEU A 20 -10.60 1.14 4.59
C LEU A 20 -11.57 1.43 5.73
N GLU A 21 -12.87 1.38 5.48
CA GLU A 21 -13.87 1.60 6.53
C GLU A 21 -13.84 0.51 7.61
N THR A 22 -13.32 -0.68 7.28
CA THR A 22 -13.16 -1.75 8.27
C THR A 22 -11.86 -1.63 9.07
N LEU A 23 -10.92 -0.81 8.60
CA LEU A 23 -9.59 -0.65 9.19
C LEU A 23 -9.47 0.68 9.94
N ARG A 24 -10.49 1.04 10.72
CA ARG A 24 -10.57 2.34 11.40
C ARG A 24 -9.41 2.61 12.35
N GLN A 25 -8.81 1.58 12.94
CA GLN A 25 -7.65 1.76 13.82
C GLN A 25 -6.44 2.35 13.10
N TRP A 26 -6.34 2.13 11.77
CA TRP A 26 -5.26 2.66 10.92
C TRP A 26 -5.68 3.96 10.24
N PHE A 27 -6.98 4.15 10.02
CA PHE A 27 -7.57 5.25 9.26
C PHE A 27 -8.73 5.86 10.04
N GLU A 28 -8.48 6.18 11.33
CA GLU A 28 -9.54 6.66 12.23
C GLU A 28 -10.03 8.07 11.91
N VAL A 29 -9.19 8.90 11.27
CA VAL A 29 -9.60 10.24 10.86
C VAL A 29 -10.41 10.11 9.57
N GLU A 30 -11.74 10.30 9.69
CA GLU A 30 -12.68 10.13 8.58
C GLU A 30 -12.31 10.99 7.37
N GLU A 31 -11.94 12.24 7.59
CA GLU A 31 -11.58 13.17 6.52
C GLU A 31 -10.36 12.68 5.74
N ALA A 32 -9.33 12.20 6.44
CA ALA A 32 -8.13 11.65 5.81
C ALA A 32 -8.45 10.37 5.05
N ARG A 33 -9.31 9.51 5.61
CA ARG A 33 -9.74 8.28 4.97
C ARG A 33 -10.49 8.59 3.67
N GLU A 34 -11.41 9.56 3.69
CA GLU A 34 -12.15 9.98 2.50
C GLU A 34 -11.22 10.52 1.42
N ASP A 35 -10.20 11.28 1.81
CA ASP A 35 -9.21 11.80 0.88
C ASP A 35 -8.48 10.66 0.15
N TYR A 36 -8.07 9.63 0.87
CA TYR A 36 -7.44 8.45 0.27
C TYR A 36 -8.38 7.75 -0.71
N ILE A 37 -9.66 7.59 -0.33
CA ILE A 37 -10.65 6.94 -1.20
C ILE A 37 -10.82 7.72 -2.49
N VAL A 38 -10.98 9.02 -2.40
CA VAL A 38 -11.15 9.87 -3.59
C VAL A 38 -9.93 9.79 -4.50
N LYS A 39 -8.73 9.91 -3.93
CA LYS A 39 -7.48 9.87 -4.69
C LYS A 39 -7.20 8.51 -5.33
N SER A 40 -7.70 7.43 -4.74
CA SER A 40 -7.45 6.08 -5.24
C SER A 40 -7.91 5.90 -6.70
N ALA A 41 -8.88 6.69 -7.14
CA ALA A 41 -9.37 6.63 -8.52
C ALA A 41 -8.30 6.96 -9.55
N ASP A 42 -7.28 7.73 -9.17
CA ASP A 42 -6.23 8.20 -10.07
C ASP A 42 -4.95 7.36 -10.01
N PHE A 43 -4.93 6.32 -9.17
CA PHE A 43 -3.76 5.49 -9.00
C PHE A 43 -3.86 4.19 -9.79
N LEU A 44 -2.72 3.57 -10.07
CA LEU A 44 -2.68 2.19 -10.56
C LEU A 44 -3.17 1.32 -9.40
N PHE A 45 -4.16 0.47 -9.66
CA PHE A 45 -4.94 -0.18 -8.61
C PHE A 45 -4.97 -1.69 -8.81
N PHE A 46 -4.56 -2.42 -7.78
CA PHE A 46 -4.61 -3.89 -7.73
C PHE A 46 -5.58 -4.30 -6.65
N ALA A 47 -6.43 -5.27 -6.93
CA ALA A 47 -7.38 -5.77 -5.94
C ALA A 47 -7.32 -7.28 -5.84
N ALA A 48 -7.45 -7.78 -4.62
CA ALA A 48 -7.54 -9.21 -4.34
C ALA A 48 -9.00 -9.58 -4.14
N PHE A 49 -9.44 -10.62 -4.84
CA PHE A 49 -10.83 -11.10 -4.77
C PHE A 49 -10.87 -12.52 -4.25
N ASP A 50 -11.77 -12.75 -3.31
CA ASP A 50 -12.18 -14.09 -2.90
C ASP A 50 -13.50 -14.34 -3.62
N LYS A 51 -13.45 -15.09 -4.73
CA LYS A 51 -14.54 -15.20 -5.70
C LYS A 51 -14.86 -13.80 -6.24
N ASP A 52 -16.03 -13.24 -5.95
CA ASP A 52 -16.43 -11.91 -6.42
C ASP A 52 -16.31 -10.84 -5.35
N ARG A 53 -15.86 -11.20 -4.16
CA ARG A 53 -15.72 -10.26 -3.04
C ARG A 53 -14.32 -9.66 -2.99
N PRO A 54 -14.18 -8.32 -3.06
CA PRO A 54 -12.88 -7.70 -2.87
C PRO A 54 -12.48 -7.78 -1.40
N VAL A 55 -11.29 -8.31 -1.13
CA VAL A 55 -10.80 -8.55 0.24
C VAL A 55 -9.54 -7.77 0.57
N GLY A 56 -8.95 -7.12 -0.42
CA GLY A 56 -7.76 -6.29 -0.24
C GLY A 56 -7.45 -5.52 -1.50
N PHE A 57 -6.62 -4.49 -1.36
CA PHE A 57 -6.19 -3.69 -2.50
C PHE A 57 -4.86 -3.02 -2.23
N LEU A 58 -4.23 -2.55 -3.31
CA LEU A 58 -2.97 -1.85 -3.27
C LEU A 58 -2.95 -0.81 -4.38
N CYS A 59 -2.50 0.40 -4.04
CA CYS A 59 -2.39 1.49 -5.00
C CYS A 59 -0.94 1.89 -5.19
N LEU A 60 -0.57 2.18 -6.45
CA LEU A 60 0.74 2.69 -6.81
C LEU A 60 0.59 4.03 -7.50
N LYS A 61 1.52 4.94 -7.23
CA LYS A 61 1.62 6.21 -7.95
C LYS A 61 3.06 6.44 -8.39
N GLU A 62 3.25 7.09 -9.52
CA GLU A 62 4.59 7.45 -9.97
C GLU A 62 5.09 8.62 -9.11
N THR A 63 6.29 8.48 -8.55
CA THR A 63 6.91 9.53 -7.75
C THR A 63 8.19 10.05 -8.38
N GLY A 64 8.70 9.35 -9.37
CA GLY A 64 9.85 9.74 -10.15
C GLY A 64 9.82 8.99 -11.47
N LYS A 65 10.65 9.40 -12.42
CA LYS A 65 10.71 8.78 -13.74
C LYS A 65 10.91 7.26 -13.69
N ASP A 66 11.69 6.81 -12.71
CA ASP A 66 12.06 5.39 -12.61
C ASP A 66 11.42 4.69 -11.40
N THR A 67 10.53 5.37 -10.66
CA THR A 67 10.06 4.91 -9.36
C THR A 67 8.54 4.98 -9.24
N MET A 68 7.95 3.88 -8.78
CA MET A 68 6.56 3.84 -8.33
C MET A 68 6.54 3.73 -6.81
N GLU A 69 5.56 4.38 -6.19
CA GLU A 69 5.37 4.29 -4.74
C GLU A 69 4.12 3.49 -4.41
N LEU A 70 4.26 2.51 -3.51
CA LEU A 70 3.12 1.86 -2.88
C LEU A 70 2.55 2.88 -1.90
N CYS A 71 1.50 3.59 -2.31
CA CYS A 71 1.00 4.74 -1.56
C CYS A 71 -0.23 4.43 -0.69
N LEU A 72 -0.86 3.29 -0.90
CA LEU A 72 -2.04 2.89 -0.14
C LEU A 72 -2.23 1.39 -0.26
N MET A 73 -2.53 0.72 0.84
CA MET A 73 -2.81 -0.70 0.85
C MET A 73 -3.70 -1.04 2.04
N GLY A 74 -4.62 -1.96 1.85
CA GLY A 74 -5.46 -2.48 2.92
C GLY A 74 -5.92 -3.89 2.60
N VAL A 75 -6.09 -4.69 3.65
CA VAL A 75 -6.62 -6.05 3.56
C VAL A 75 -7.65 -6.19 4.67
N LEU A 76 -8.81 -6.76 4.36
CA LEU A 76 -9.85 -7.01 5.36
C LEU A 76 -9.27 -7.82 6.51
N LYS A 77 -9.66 -7.47 7.74
CA LYS A 77 -9.10 -8.05 8.96
C LYS A 77 -9.19 -9.57 9.00
N GLU A 78 -10.31 -10.13 8.58
CA GLU A 78 -10.54 -11.57 8.56
C GLU A 78 -9.64 -12.30 7.54
N TYR A 79 -9.00 -11.56 6.67
CA TYR A 79 -8.06 -12.10 5.68
C TYR A 79 -6.60 -11.81 6.02
N HIS A 80 -6.32 -11.20 7.18
CA HIS A 80 -4.94 -10.98 7.62
C HIS A 80 -4.22 -12.31 7.86
N ARG A 81 -2.90 -12.30 7.65
CA ARG A 81 -2.00 -13.46 7.83
C ARG A 81 -2.30 -14.64 6.89
N LYS A 82 -2.98 -14.36 5.77
CA LYS A 82 -3.27 -15.37 4.74
C LYS A 82 -2.46 -15.14 3.47
N GLY A 83 -1.47 -14.24 3.53
CA GLY A 83 -0.58 -13.99 2.40
C GLY A 83 -1.13 -13.07 1.33
N ILE A 84 -2.27 -12.40 1.57
CA ILE A 84 -2.90 -11.54 0.57
C ILE A 84 -2.08 -10.30 0.30
N GLY A 85 -1.55 -9.66 1.35
CA GLY A 85 -0.66 -8.51 1.18
C GLY A 85 0.56 -8.85 0.34
N ARG A 86 1.15 -10.01 0.57
CA ARG A 86 2.29 -10.50 -0.22
C ARG A 86 1.90 -10.71 -1.68
N MET A 87 0.75 -11.33 -1.93
CA MET A 87 0.26 -11.56 -3.30
C MET A 87 0.06 -10.25 -4.04
N LEU A 88 -0.51 -9.25 -3.37
CA LEU A 88 -0.70 -7.91 -3.96
C LEU A 88 0.63 -7.26 -4.30
N VAL A 89 1.60 -7.29 -3.39
CA VAL A 89 2.92 -6.69 -3.63
C VAL A 89 3.67 -7.42 -4.74
N GLU A 90 3.62 -8.75 -4.78
CA GLU A 90 4.27 -9.52 -5.84
C GLU A 90 3.68 -9.19 -7.22
N LYS A 91 2.36 -9.05 -7.31
CA LYS A 91 1.72 -8.63 -8.56
C LYS A 91 2.13 -7.20 -8.96
N ALA A 92 2.12 -6.29 -8.01
CA ALA A 92 2.53 -4.91 -8.24
C ALA A 92 3.99 -4.83 -8.70
N LYS A 93 4.87 -5.60 -8.06
CA LYS A 93 6.28 -5.69 -8.41
C LYS A 93 6.47 -6.14 -9.86
N LYS A 94 5.77 -7.20 -10.26
CA LYS A 94 5.85 -7.72 -11.62
C LYS A 94 5.36 -6.71 -12.65
N GLU A 95 4.19 -6.11 -12.40
CA GLU A 95 3.60 -5.17 -13.34
C GLU A 95 4.46 -3.91 -13.51
N THR A 96 5.00 -3.38 -12.41
CA THR A 96 5.85 -2.18 -12.48
C THR A 96 7.18 -2.46 -13.16
N ALA A 97 7.75 -3.65 -12.96
CA ALA A 97 8.94 -4.07 -13.67
C ALA A 97 8.68 -4.16 -15.19
N ASP A 98 7.52 -4.76 -15.56
CA ASP A 98 7.12 -4.89 -16.97
C ASP A 98 6.86 -3.52 -17.62
N MET A 99 6.44 -2.52 -16.83
CA MET A 99 6.24 -1.15 -17.29
C MET A 99 7.56 -0.38 -17.46
N GLY A 100 8.69 -0.95 -17.04
CA GLY A 100 10.01 -0.35 -17.19
C GLY A 100 10.52 0.44 -15.99
N TYR A 101 9.80 0.44 -14.86
CA TYR A 101 10.28 1.11 -13.66
C TYR A 101 11.43 0.33 -13.04
N SER A 102 12.34 1.05 -12.39
CA SER A 102 13.53 0.47 -11.77
C SER A 102 13.38 0.23 -10.28
N PHE A 103 12.50 1.01 -9.63
CA PHE A 103 12.36 0.99 -8.17
C PHE A 103 10.91 1.02 -7.74
N LEU A 104 10.65 0.34 -6.62
CA LEU A 104 9.41 0.44 -5.89
C LEU A 104 9.77 0.99 -4.51
N GLN A 105 9.03 2.01 -4.04
CA GLN A 105 9.26 2.57 -2.71
C GLN A 105 7.99 2.54 -1.88
N VAL A 106 8.15 2.59 -0.57
CA VAL A 106 7.04 2.70 0.38
C VAL A 106 7.48 3.53 1.57
N LYS A 107 6.54 4.28 2.15
CA LYS A 107 6.78 5.11 3.32
C LYS A 107 5.91 4.62 4.48
N THR A 108 6.49 4.57 5.66
CA THR A 108 5.78 4.21 6.88
C THR A 108 6.42 4.89 8.08
N VAL A 109 5.71 4.92 9.20
CA VAL A 109 6.29 5.48 10.43
C VAL A 109 7.47 4.61 10.86
N GLN A 110 8.57 5.25 11.24
CA GLN A 110 9.79 4.56 11.65
C GLN A 110 9.53 3.55 12.77
N MET A 111 10.22 2.42 12.70
CA MET A 111 10.15 1.37 13.70
C MET A 111 10.58 1.88 15.07
N GLY A 112 9.93 1.37 16.14
CA GLY A 112 10.27 1.70 17.51
C GLY A 112 9.40 2.74 18.19
N ILE A 113 8.35 3.22 17.48
CA ILE A 113 7.45 4.26 18.01
C ILE A 113 6.06 3.70 18.32
N TYR A 114 5.46 2.98 17.37
CA TYR A 114 4.14 2.36 17.52
C TYR A 114 4.22 0.89 17.15
N GLU A 115 3.64 0.04 17.99
CA GLU A 115 3.66 -1.41 17.75
C GLU A 115 3.03 -1.79 16.41
N ASP A 116 1.92 -1.16 16.05
CA ASP A 116 1.25 -1.46 14.78
C ASP A 116 2.14 -1.15 13.58
N TYR A 117 2.86 -0.04 13.63
CA TYR A 117 3.80 0.31 12.56
C TYR A 117 5.06 -0.55 12.59
N ASP A 118 5.43 -1.09 13.75
CA ASP A 118 6.53 -2.03 13.84
C ASP A 118 6.21 -3.30 13.03
N GLU A 119 4.98 -3.78 13.11
CA GLU A 119 4.51 -4.92 12.31
C GLU A 119 4.54 -4.59 10.82
N THR A 120 4.11 -3.38 10.45
CA THR A 120 4.15 -2.91 9.06
C THR A 120 5.58 -2.86 8.54
N ASN A 121 6.51 -2.35 9.34
CA ASN A 121 7.94 -2.32 8.98
C ASN A 121 8.47 -3.74 8.74
N ARG A 122 8.16 -4.68 9.63
CA ARG A 122 8.58 -6.06 9.48
C ARG A 122 7.99 -6.70 8.23
N PHE A 123 6.73 -6.38 7.91
CA PHE A 123 6.08 -6.86 6.70
C PHE A 123 6.84 -6.41 5.46
N TYR A 124 7.12 -5.12 5.33
CA TYR A 124 7.84 -4.60 4.17
C TYR A 124 9.23 -5.22 4.05
N ARG A 125 9.94 -5.36 5.17
CA ARG A 125 11.27 -6.01 5.16
C ARG A 125 11.18 -7.47 4.71
N SER A 126 10.13 -8.18 5.12
CA SER A 126 9.93 -9.58 4.73
C SER A 126 9.67 -9.74 3.23
N LEU A 127 9.21 -8.69 2.57
CA LEU A 127 8.96 -8.68 1.12
C LEU A 127 10.21 -8.32 0.30
N GLY A 128 11.28 -7.93 0.96
CA GLY A 128 12.52 -7.55 0.29
C GLY A 128 12.77 -6.06 0.20
N PHE A 129 11.91 -5.23 0.78
CA PHE A 129 12.17 -3.81 0.89
C PHE A 129 13.33 -3.56 1.84
N LYS A 130 14.21 -2.64 1.45
CA LYS A 130 15.37 -2.25 2.26
C LYS A 130 15.22 -0.81 2.73
N ALA A 131 15.66 -0.56 3.95
CA ALA A 131 15.63 0.78 4.53
C ALA A 131 16.51 1.70 3.70
N PHE A 132 15.95 2.80 3.22
CA PHE A 132 16.66 3.78 2.40
C PHE A 132 17.07 4.99 3.24
N GLU A 133 16.09 5.69 3.83
CA GLU A 133 16.35 6.90 4.59
C GLU A 133 15.18 7.19 5.54
N VAL A 134 15.46 7.87 6.66
CA VAL A 134 14.45 8.40 7.56
C VAL A 134 14.37 9.89 7.34
N PHE A 135 13.16 10.40 7.10
CA PHE A 135 12.89 11.82 7.01
C PHE A 135 12.13 12.23 8.28
N PRO A 136 12.82 12.79 9.29
CA PRO A 136 12.21 12.96 10.62
C PRO A 136 11.09 13.99 10.67
N LEU A 137 11.02 14.90 9.72
CA LEU A 137 10.03 15.99 9.73
C LEU A 137 9.15 16.01 8.48
N LEU A 138 9.18 14.98 7.65
CA LEU A 138 8.35 14.95 6.44
C LEU A 138 6.86 15.04 6.78
N TRP A 139 6.43 14.33 7.81
CA TRP A 139 5.04 14.34 8.28
C TRP A 139 4.89 15.26 9.49
N ASP A 140 5.50 14.90 10.62
CA ASP A 140 5.53 15.70 11.84
C ASP A 140 6.58 15.13 12.81
N GLU A 141 6.88 15.85 13.89
CA GLU A 141 7.92 15.48 14.85
C GLU A 141 7.67 14.12 15.53
N LYS A 142 6.41 13.74 15.68
CA LYS A 142 6.03 12.52 16.39
C LYS A 142 6.08 11.29 15.48
N ASN A 143 6.09 11.49 14.18
CA ASN A 143 5.99 10.43 13.18
C ASN A 143 7.10 10.53 12.15
N PRO A 144 8.35 10.18 12.51
CA PRO A 144 9.44 10.14 11.55
C PRO A 144 9.09 9.17 10.42
N CYS A 145 9.38 9.58 9.17
CA CYS A 145 9.05 8.78 8.00
C CYS A 145 10.22 7.90 7.58
N GLN A 146 10.03 6.60 7.65
CA GLN A 146 10.98 5.63 7.10
C GLN A 146 10.62 5.35 5.64
N VAL A 147 11.56 5.60 4.75
CA VAL A 147 11.43 5.22 3.34
C VAL A 147 12.11 3.87 3.14
N TYR A 148 11.39 2.94 2.51
CA TYR A 148 11.92 1.66 2.07
C TYR A 148 11.95 1.64 0.55
N VAL A 149 12.93 0.97 -0.03
CA VAL A 149 13.06 0.82 -1.48
C VAL A 149 13.32 -0.64 -1.84
N MET A 150 12.94 -0.97 -3.06
CA MET A 150 13.19 -2.29 -3.64
C MET A 150 13.63 -2.09 -5.09
N SER A 151 14.69 -2.79 -5.50
CA SER A 151 15.08 -2.83 -6.90
C SER A 151 14.14 -3.79 -7.65
N LEU A 152 13.69 -3.37 -8.83
CA LEU A 152 12.85 -4.17 -9.70
C LEU A 152 13.66 -4.92 -10.77
N LYS A 153 14.96 -4.78 -10.72
CA LYS A 153 15.87 -5.42 -11.70
C LYS A 153 16.69 -6.54 -11.11
#